data_b193d4ef95d7044ba3d579c8e32ab66e
#
_entry.id   b193d4ef95d7044ba3d579c8e32ab66e
#
_cell.length_a   1.000
_cell.length_b   1.000
_cell.length_c   1.000
_cell.angle_alpha   90.00
_cell.angle_beta   90.00
_cell.angle_gamma   90.00
#
_symmetry.space_group_name_H-M   'P 1'
#
loop_
_entity.id
_entity.type
_entity.pdbx_description
1 polymer ?
#
loop_
_entity_poly.entity_id
_entity_poly.type
_entity_poly.pdbx_seq_one_letter_code
_entity_poly.pdbx_strand_id
1 'polypeptide(L)'
;MRNLAMEAWLLPDEESFYRWIEPVRSSWDAVVCAGTSFLVRRGALAEVGGFVEQAISEDLVTGMVLASRGWQLRYLGEKLSAGLAAETMLDFVRQRQRWASGTLQALRLRQGPLRLKGLSWGQRLAYLEGALHWFNTVPRLLLLLMPLCIGWLDVVPVRLTGPAVVELLLPLWIALLLSVGWLNRGSRHALLADLPGWALAVPLAATVLASLWGRVQPFRITPKHRVRSSAGIAPVLAAPLVVLLVLNGLNLIWILGHLSHGGSAGGWLGLLWGALTLLGLLVALLACRDPAAGDPTPWLAISLPATLMALDQNDLIIELPVQVRALSEGGAALANPAALPPGHTLEQLFHQAPNTDLPPLPVRPQLDDNQRLAWAWTAEAGHTKERFLGWLYGRPGAWPERLAPPEWRALGALLRRLISPGWEQRPRLSLVPQQLVPQPAPDRCGSGNRSGRSPASASQAESPTDRGSR
;
A
#
# COMPACT_ATOMS: atom_id res chain seq x y z
N MET A 1 0.00 -2.01 3.68
CA MET A 1 -0.55 -3.20 4.35
C MET A 1 -0.82 -2.87 5.81
N ARG A 2 -2.05 -2.49 6.14
CA ARG A 2 -2.43 -2.15 7.52
C ARG A 2 -2.77 -3.37 8.37
N ASN A 3 -2.87 -4.51 7.72
CA ASN A 3 -3.24 -5.80 8.32
C ASN A 3 -2.13 -6.27 9.24
N LEU A 4 -2.47 -6.85 10.37
CA LEU A 4 -1.53 -7.29 11.42
C LEU A 4 -0.56 -6.20 11.88
N ALA A 5 -0.90 -4.92 11.72
CA ALA A 5 0.01 -3.80 11.96
C ALA A 5 1.35 -3.93 11.21
N MET A 6 1.32 -4.50 10.00
CA MET A 6 2.53 -4.76 9.20
C MET A 6 3.32 -3.48 8.91
N GLU A 7 2.66 -2.34 8.81
CA GLU A 7 3.31 -1.03 8.64
C GLU A 7 4.29 -0.69 9.77
N ALA A 8 4.09 -1.25 10.97
CA ALA A 8 4.95 -0.97 12.12
C ALA A 8 6.25 -1.79 12.12
N TRP A 9 6.25 -2.94 11.43
CA TRP A 9 7.38 -3.87 11.46
C TRP A 9 7.81 -4.41 10.08
N LEU A 10 7.02 -4.18 9.05
CA LEU A 10 7.33 -4.56 7.68
C LEU A 10 7.18 -3.35 6.75
N LEU A 11 8.25 -2.98 6.07
CA LEU A 11 8.19 -1.94 5.05
C LEU A 11 7.55 -2.47 3.77
N PRO A 12 6.89 -1.59 2.98
CA PRO A 12 6.39 -1.96 1.66
C PRO A 12 7.50 -2.48 0.74
N ASP A 13 7.18 -3.40 -0.16
CA ASP A 13 8.14 -3.94 -1.12
C ASP A 13 8.75 -2.85 -2.01
N GLU A 14 7.99 -1.79 -2.29
CA GLU A 14 8.43 -0.63 -3.06
C GLU A 14 9.62 0.08 -2.41
N GLU A 15 9.75 0.04 -1.08
CA GLU A 15 10.87 0.68 -0.39
C GLU A 15 12.21 0.04 -0.81
N SER A 16 12.25 -1.28 -0.95
CA SER A 16 13.42 -2.01 -1.43
C SER A 16 13.68 -1.76 -2.92
N PHE A 17 12.61 -1.67 -3.73
CA PHE A 17 12.71 -1.38 -5.16
C PHE A 17 13.35 -0.01 -5.40
N TYR A 18 12.84 1.04 -4.76
CA TYR A 18 13.32 2.41 -4.97
C TYR A 18 14.64 2.73 -4.26
N ARG A 19 14.94 2.06 -3.13
CA ARG A 19 16.18 2.35 -2.39
C ARG A 19 17.39 1.55 -2.88
N TRP A 20 17.17 0.38 -3.43
CA TRP A 20 18.24 -0.52 -3.84
C TRP A 20 18.21 -0.84 -5.32
N ILE A 21 17.11 -1.35 -5.86
CA ILE A 21 17.06 -1.88 -7.23
C ILE A 21 17.21 -0.74 -8.27
N GLU A 22 16.43 0.32 -8.16
CA GLU A 22 16.49 1.44 -9.11
C GLU A 22 17.83 2.18 -9.11
N PRO A 23 18.49 2.47 -7.97
CA PRO A 23 19.84 3.01 -7.98
C PRO A 23 20.86 2.14 -8.71
N VAL A 24 20.80 0.80 -8.51
CA VAL A 24 21.67 -0.15 -9.22
C VAL A 24 21.36 -0.14 -10.72
N ARG A 25 20.10 -0.15 -11.10
CA ARG A 25 19.67 -0.06 -12.51
C ARG A 25 20.07 1.26 -13.17
N SER A 26 20.10 2.35 -12.41
CA SER A 26 20.54 3.65 -12.89
C SER A 26 22.01 3.65 -13.31
N SER A 27 22.88 2.86 -12.65
CA SER A 27 24.28 2.71 -13.06
C SER A 27 24.48 1.93 -14.37
N TRP A 28 23.45 1.20 -14.79
CA TRP A 28 23.44 0.41 -16.03
C TRP A 28 22.58 1.06 -17.13
N ASP A 29 22.09 2.28 -16.93
CA ASP A 29 21.14 2.95 -17.82
C ASP A 29 19.87 2.10 -18.11
N ALA A 30 19.41 1.34 -17.11
CA ALA A 30 18.31 0.39 -17.20
C ALA A 30 17.19 0.65 -16.17
N VAL A 31 17.04 1.91 -15.77
CA VAL A 31 15.98 2.35 -14.84
C VAL A 31 14.62 1.94 -15.37
N VAL A 32 13.75 1.47 -14.50
CA VAL A 32 12.37 1.17 -14.83
C VAL A 32 11.53 2.44 -14.73
N CYS A 33 10.91 2.85 -15.83
CA CYS A 33 9.86 3.85 -15.76
C CYS A 33 8.64 3.21 -15.09
N ALA A 34 8.33 3.61 -13.86
CA ALA A 34 7.31 2.98 -13.03
C ALA A 34 5.91 3.62 -13.15
N GLY A 35 5.68 4.42 -14.20
CA GLY A 35 4.38 5.04 -14.48
C GLY A 35 3.92 6.09 -13.47
N THR A 36 4.78 6.44 -12.51
CA THR A 36 4.50 7.47 -11.49
C THR A 36 5.75 8.26 -11.17
N SER A 37 5.60 9.55 -10.85
CA SER A 37 6.69 10.41 -10.38
C SER A 37 7.91 10.42 -11.31
N PHE A 38 7.69 10.61 -12.60
CA PHE A 38 8.75 10.69 -13.59
C PHE A 38 8.58 11.91 -14.51
N LEU A 39 9.68 12.35 -15.07
CA LEU A 39 9.74 13.40 -16.08
C LEU A 39 10.38 12.82 -17.34
N VAL A 40 9.82 13.12 -18.50
CA VAL A 40 10.37 12.72 -19.80
C VAL A 40 10.47 13.94 -20.70
N ARG A 41 11.57 14.05 -21.46
CA ARG A 41 11.70 15.09 -22.48
C ARG A 41 10.68 14.84 -23.58
N ARG A 42 9.86 15.86 -23.89
CA ARG A 42 8.84 15.77 -24.92
C ARG A 42 9.41 15.35 -26.28
N GLY A 43 10.58 15.87 -26.65
CA GLY A 43 11.27 15.48 -27.88
C GLY A 43 11.64 14.00 -27.92
N ALA A 44 12.16 13.46 -26.80
CA ALA A 44 12.50 12.03 -26.70
C ALA A 44 11.26 11.14 -26.85
N LEU A 45 10.16 11.53 -26.20
CA LEU A 45 8.89 10.80 -26.30
C LEU A 45 8.32 10.87 -27.73
N ALA A 46 8.40 12.02 -28.39
CA ALA A 46 7.96 12.19 -29.76
C ALA A 46 8.80 11.37 -30.75
N GLU A 47 10.13 11.29 -30.54
CA GLU A 47 11.03 10.49 -31.36
C GLU A 47 10.69 8.99 -31.37
N VAL A 48 10.23 8.46 -30.23
CA VAL A 48 9.85 7.04 -30.11
C VAL A 48 8.38 6.78 -30.46
N GLY A 49 7.61 7.79 -30.85
CA GLY A 49 6.21 7.69 -31.26
C GLY A 49 5.21 7.67 -30.10
N GLY A 50 5.58 8.17 -28.93
CA GLY A 50 4.71 8.20 -27.73
C GLY A 50 4.87 6.98 -26.83
N PHE A 51 3.88 6.75 -25.98
CA PHE A 51 3.85 5.57 -25.12
C PHE A 51 3.48 4.32 -25.91
N VAL A 52 4.03 3.16 -25.50
CA VAL A 52 3.77 1.85 -26.15
C VAL A 52 2.44 1.31 -25.62
N GLU A 53 1.33 1.77 -26.18
CA GLU A 53 -0.04 1.45 -25.72
C GLU A 53 -0.42 -0.03 -25.85
N GLN A 54 0.31 -0.81 -26.63
CA GLN A 54 0.08 -2.25 -26.80
C GLN A 54 0.51 -3.07 -25.57
N ALA A 55 1.31 -2.47 -24.69
CA ALA A 55 1.79 -3.09 -23.45
C ALA A 55 0.91 -2.71 -22.28
N ILE A 56 0.56 -3.69 -21.43
CA ILE A 56 -0.12 -3.41 -20.15
C ILE A 56 0.74 -2.56 -19.22
N SER A 57 2.07 -2.74 -19.26
CA SER A 57 3.06 -1.90 -18.59
C SER A 57 3.70 -1.00 -19.64
N GLU A 58 2.91 -0.05 -20.15
CA GLU A 58 3.31 0.88 -21.21
C GLU A 58 4.49 1.74 -20.78
N ASP A 59 4.56 2.07 -19.51
CA ASP A 59 5.62 2.82 -18.86
C ASP A 59 6.97 2.09 -18.93
N LEU A 60 6.99 0.82 -18.51
CA LEU A 60 8.17 -0.04 -18.55
C LEU A 60 8.69 -0.20 -19.99
N VAL A 61 7.79 -0.52 -20.93
CA VAL A 61 8.18 -0.79 -22.32
C VAL A 61 8.62 0.50 -23.02
N THR A 62 7.96 1.62 -22.77
CA THR A 62 8.38 2.93 -23.29
C THR A 62 9.76 3.31 -22.77
N GLY A 63 10.06 3.06 -21.49
CA GLY A 63 11.40 3.24 -20.93
C GLY A 63 12.45 2.40 -21.66
N MET A 64 12.16 1.14 -21.98
CA MET A 64 13.06 0.28 -22.77
C MET A 64 13.29 0.84 -24.18
N VAL A 65 12.25 1.35 -24.84
CA VAL A 65 12.35 1.93 -26.19
C VAL A 65 13.18 3.20 -26.15
N LEU A 66 13.01 4.07 -25.18
CA LEU A 66 13.85 5.27 -24.98
C LEU A 66 15.33 4.88 -24.78
N ALA A 67 15.61 3.93 -23.89
CA ALA A 67 16.95 3.43 -23.65
C ALA A 67 17.58 2.85 -24.93
N SER A 68 16.83 2.15 -25.75
CA SER A 68 17.30 1.56 -27.01
C SER A 68 17.66 2.59 -28.07
N ARG A 69 17.18 3.82 -27.96
CA ARG A 69 17.51 4.97 -28.81
C ARG A 69 18.67 5.81 -28.27
N GLY A 70 19.27 5.36 -27.14
CA GLY A 70 20.40 6.06 -26.53
C GLY A 70 20.00 7.13 -25.52
N TRP A 71 18.69 7.28 -25.23
CA TRP A 71 18.24 8.14 -24.14
C TRP A 71 18.63 7.56 -22.79
N GLN A 72 19.19 8.38 -21.93
CA GLN A 72 19.57 7.96 -20.58
C GLN A 72 18.40 8.09 -19.62
N LEU A 73 18.08 6.99 -18.94
CA LEU A 73 17.13 6.96 -17.84
C LEU A 73 17.88 7.07 -16.52
N ARG A 74 17.55 8.07 -15.71
CA ARG A 74 18.20 8.33 -14.43
C ARG A 74 17.20 8.22 -13.30
N TYR A 75 17.59 7.58 -12.24
CA TYR A 75 16.82 7.52 -11.02
C TYR A 75 17.28 8.61 -10.04
N LEU A 76 16.31 9.40 -9.55
CA LEU A 76 16.55 10.36 -8.49
C LEU A 76 16.13 9.75 -7.15
N GLY A 77 17.10 9.58 -6.23
CA GLY A 77 16.90 8.92 -4.94
C GLY A 77 16.13 9.74 -3.90
N GLU A 78 15.58 10.89 -4.27
CA GLU A 78 14.80 11.74 -3.39
C GLU A 78 13.31 11.41 -3.47
N LYS A 79 12.65 11.37 -2.32
CA LYS A 79 11.20 11.14 -2.24
C LYS A 79 10.46 12.47 -2.38
N LEU A 80 10.11 12.84 -3.60
CA LEU A 80 9.46 14.12 -3.93
C LEU A 80 7.94 14.00 -4.08
N SER A 81 7.40 12.81 -4.09
CA SER A 81 5.96 12.58 -4.20
C SER A 81 5.52 11.34 -3.44
N ALA A 82 4.24 11.28 -3.14
CA ALA A 82 3.62 10.10 -2.58
C ALA A 82 2.28 9.83 -3.26
N GLY A 83 1.91 8.57 -3.32
CA GLY A 83 0.64 8.12 -3.87
C GLY A 83 -0.07 7.15 -2.93
N LEU A 84 -1.38 7.00 -3.14
CA LEU A 84 -2.15 6.02 -2.41
C LEU A 84 -1.84 4.60 -2.90
N ALA A 85 -1.48 3.73 -1.96
CA ALA A 85 -1.33 2.30 -2.21
C ALA A 85 -2.70 1.60 -2.29
N ALA A 86 -2.69 0.33 -2.69
CA ALA A 86 -3.88 -0.51 -2.62
C ALA A 86 -4.37 -0.63 -1.17
N GLU A 87 -5.65 -0.41 -0.93
CA GLU A 87 -6.24 -0.39 0.42
C GLU A 87 -6.63 -1.77 0.92
N THR A 88 -6.98 -2.68 0.00
CA THR A 88 -7.36 -4.06 0.33
C THR A 88 -6.31 -5.04 -0.14
N MET A 89 -6.21 -6.19 0.55
CA MET A 89 -5.31 -7.26 0.14
C MET A 89 -5.68 -7.79 -1.26
N LEU A 90 -6.96 -7.82 -1.59
CA LEU A 90 -7.41 -8.24 -2.91
C LEU A 90 -6.94 -7.28 -4.02
N ASP A 91 -7.04 -5.98 -3.79
CA ASP A 91 -6.58 -4.98 -4.77
C ASP A 91 -5.05 -4.96 -4.87
N PHE A 92 -4.35 -5.21 -3.77
CA PHE A 92 -2.89 -5.41 -3.78
C PHE A 92 -2.49 -6.63 -4.63
N VAL A 93 -3.15 -7.77 -4.45
CA VAL A 93 -2.92 -8.98 -5.26
C VAL A 93 -3.18 -8.71 -6.73
N ARG A 94 -4.31 -8.08 -7.07
CA ARG A 94 -4.67 -7.73 -8.46
C ARG A 94 -3.66 -6.78 -9.09
N GLN A 95 -3.15 -5.83 -8.34
CA GLN A 95 -2.09 -4.94 -8.80
C GLN A 95 -0.82 -5.71 -9.14
N ARG A 96 -0.39 -6.64 -8.26
CA ARG A 96 0.79 -7.48 -8.48
C ARG A 96 0.60 -8.44 -9.65
N GLN A 97 -0.58 -9.03 -9.81
CA GLN A 97 -0.92 -9.86 -10.98
C GLN A 97 -0.82 -9.07 -12.29
N ARG A 98 -1.33 -7.82 -12.30
CA ARG A 98 -1.20 -6.93 -13.46
C ARG A 98 0.26 -6.61 -13.78
N TRP A 99 1.07 -6.29 -12.79
CA TRP A 99 2.50 -6.02 -12.98
C TRP A 99 3.25 -7.25 -13.50
N ALA A 100 3.00 -8.42 -12.91
CA ALA A 100 3.57 -9.67 -13.39
C ALA A 100 3.18 -9.96 -14.85
N SER A 101 1.89 -9.87 -15.15
CA SER A 101 1.37 -10.11 -16.51
C SER A 101 1.94 -9.12 -17.53
N GLY A 102 2.01 -7.83 -17.20
CA GLY A 102 2.56 -6.81 -18.10
C GLY A 102 4.06 -6.96 -18.34
N THR A 103 4.83 -7.27 -17.29
CA THR A 103 6.26 -7.51 -17.40
C THR A 103 6.57 -8.77 -18.21
N LEU A 104 5.80 -9.85 -17.99
CA LEU A 104 5.96 -11.09 -18.78
C LEU A 104 5.47 -10.92 -20.22
N GLN A 105 4.44 -10.11 -20.46
CA GLN A 105 4.03 -9.73 -21.82
C GLN A 105 5.17 -9.04 -22.57
N ALA A 106 5.91 -8.15 -21.89
CA ALA A 106 7.02 -7.43 -22.50
C ALA A 106 8.08 -8.36 -23.09
N LEU A 107 8.29 -9.58 -22.55
CA LEU A 107 9.22 -10.56 -23.11
C LEU A 107 8.85 -11.00 -24.54
N ARG A 108 7.58 -10.90 -24.90
CA ARG A 108 7.05 -11.33 -26.21
C ARG A 108 6.90 -10.21 -27.22
N LEU A 109 6.81 -8.98 -26.76
CA LEU A 109 6.68 -7.83 -27.62
C LEU A 109 7.94 -7.61 -28.46
N ARG A 110 7.78 -7.01 -29.65
CA ARG A 110 8.93 -6.58 -30.47
C ARG A 110 9.77 -5.50 -29.75
N GLN A 111 9.11 -4.68 -28.96
CA GLN A 111 9.70 -3.63 -28.11
C GLN A 111 10.23 -4.16 -26.77
N GLY A 112 10.15 -5.45 -26.53
CA GLY A 112 10.61 -6.06 -25.29
C GLY A 112 12.11 -6.37 -25.29
N PRO A 113 12.66 -6.72 -24.11
CA PRO A 113 14.11 -6.80 -23.90
C PRO A 113 14.82 -7.89 -24.73
N LEU A 114 14.10 -8.91 -25.17
CA LEU A 114 14.66 -9.98 -25.97
C LEU A 114 14.85 -9.60 -27.46
N ARG A 115 13.98 -8.75 -27.99
CA ARG A 115 13.89 -8.46 -29.43
C ARG A 115 14.26 -7.05 -29.82
N LEU A 116 14.19 -6.10 -28.89
CA LEU A 116 14.44 -4.70 -29.14
C LEU A 116 15.93 -4.48 -29.47
N LYS A 117 16.19 -3.92 -30.65
CA LYS A 117 17.54 -3.55 -31.07
C LYS A 117 17.97 -2.25 -30.37
N GLY A 118 19.28 -2.09 -30.13
CA GLY A 118 19.85 -0.89 -29.52
C GLY A 118 20.07 -0.97 -28.01
N LEU A 119 19.49 -1.95 -27.29
CA LEU A 119 19.82 -2.20 -25.89
C LEU A 119 21.19 -2.86 -25.75
N SER A 120 22.00 -2.40 -24.82
CA SER A 120 23.22 -3.06 -24.39
C SER A 120 22.93 -4.40 -23.69
N TRP A 121 23.92 -5.27 -23.58
CA TRP A 121 23.79 -6.52 -22.85
C TRP A 121 23.43 -6.32 -21.39
N GLY A 122 24.02 -5.31 -20.72
CA GLY A 122 23.70 -4.98 -19.34
C GLY A 122 22.25 -4.54 -19.16
N GLN A 123 21.76 -3.68 -20.06
CA GLN A 123 20.34 -3.28 -20.05
C GLN A 123 19.40 -4.45 -20.25
N ARG A 124 19.73 -5.35 -21.23
CA ARG A 124 18.93 -6.57 -21.44
C ARG A 124 18.85 -7.44 -20.19
N LEU A 125 19.99 -7.71 -19.57
CA LEU A 125 20.03 -8.52 -18.35
C LEU A 125 19.23 -7.89 -17.21
N ALA A 126 19.36 -6.57 -17.02
CA ALA A 126 18.62 -5.85 -15.99
C ALA A 126 17.09 -5.91 -16.22
N TYR A 127 16.62 -5.73 -17.44
CA TYR A 127 15.19 -5.85 -17.76
C TYR A 127 14.69 -7.30 -17.69
N LEU A 128 15.52 -8.28 -18.10
CA LEU A 128 15.19 -9.70 -17.96
C LEU A 128 15.10 -10.12 -16.49
N GLU A 129 15.99 -9.64 -15.63
CA GLU A 129 15.93 -9.90 -14.19
C GLU A 129 14.58 -9.49 -13.61
N GLY A 130 14.09 -8.29 -13.96
CA GLY A 130 12.78 -7.81 -13.52
C GLY A 130 11.61 -8.69 -13.98
N ALA A 131 11.73 -9.34 -15.16
CA ALA A 131 10.74 -10.30 -15.63
C ALA A 131 10.89 -11.66 -14.93
N LEU A 132 12.11 -12.15 -14.75
CA LEU A 132 12.42 -13.41 -14.11
C LEU A 132 12.06 -13.42 -12.62
N HIS A 133 12.09 -12.25 -11.98
CA HIS A 133 11.65 -12.10 -10.59
C HIS A 133 10.26 -12.71 -10.33
N TRP A 134 9.32 -12.57 -11.27
CA TRP A 134 7.97 -13.10 -11.12
C TRP A 134 7.91 -14.63 -11.12
N PHE A 135 8.87 -15.30 -11.74
CA PHE A 135 8.94 -16.76 -11.71
C PHE A 135 9.21 -17.33 -10.32
N ASN A 136 9.79 -16.55 -9.40
CA ASN A 136 10.01 -16.97 -8.01
C ASN A 136 8.72 -17.40 -7.29
N THR A 137 7.54 -17.01 -7.81
CA THR A 137 6.26 -17.42 -7.23
C THR A 137 5.98 -18.91 -7.44
N VAL A 138 6.49 -19.53 -8.52
CA VAL A 138 6.31 -20.95 -8.81
C VAL A 138 7.10 -21.82 -7.82
N PRO A 139 8.43 -21.68 -7.64
CA PRO A 139 9.13 -22.44 -6.63
C PRO A 139 8.64 -22.17 -5.20
N ARG A 140 8.17 -20.92 -4.91
CA ARG A 140 7.52 -20.64 -3.62
C ARG A 140 6.28 -21.51 -3.41
N LEU A 141 5.42 -21.65 -4.42
CA LEU A 141 4.25 -22.54 -4.35
C LEU A 141 4.68 -24.00 -4.16
N LEU A 142 5.70 -24.45 -4.90
CA LEU A 142 6.24 -25.81 -4.74
C LEU A 142 6.78 -26.04 -3.32
N LEU A 143 7.48 -25.08 -2.74
CA LEU A 143 7.95 -25.15 -1.35
C LEU A 143 6.81 -25.23 -0.34
N LEU A 144 5.66 -24.60 -0.59
CA LEU A 144 4.45 -24.72 0.24
C LEU A 144 3.80 -26.11 0.13
N LEU A 145 3.95 -26.77 -1.02
CA LEU A 145 3.42 -28.12 -1.26
C LEU A 145 4.38 -29.23 -0.81
N MET A 146 5.68 -28.93 -0.65
CA MET A 146 6.70 -29.91 -0.34
C MET A 146 6.43 -30.75 0.93
N PRO A 147 5.93 -30.18 2.06
CA PRO A 147 5.59 -30.98 3.22
C PRO A 147 4.59 -32.10 2.93
N LEU A 148 3.62 -31.83 2.02
CA LEU A 148 2.62 -32.82 1.60
C LEU A 148 3.27 -33.97 0.82
N CYS A 149 4.25 -33.66 -0.04
CA CYS A 149 5.00 -34.68 -0.78
C CYS A 149 5.84 -35.55 0.18
N ILE A 150 6.45 -34.95 1.21
CA ILE A 150 7.22 -35.67 2.21
C ILE A 150 6.32 -36.61 3.02
N GLY A 151 5.19 -36.08 3.54
CA GLY A 151 4.35 -36.87 4.43
C GLY A 151 3.51 -37.92 3.72
N TRP A 152 2.87 -37.59 2.60
CA TRP A 152 1.92 -38.51 1.93
C TRP A 152 2.56 -39.37 0.84
N LEU A 153 3.63 -38.86 0.19
CA LEU A 153 4.27 -39.56 -0.93
C LEU A 153 5.63 -40.15 -0.56
N ASP A 154 6.09 -39.95 0.69
CA ASP A 154 7.42 -40.34 1.18
C ASP A 154 8.57 -39.85 0.27
N VAL A 155 8.36 -38.73 -0.40
CA VAL A 155 9.37 -38.11 -1.25
C VAL A 155 10.24 -37.20 -0.38
N VAL A 156 11.45 -37.61 -0.07
CA VAL A 156 12.43 -36.85 0.69
C VAL A 156 13.38 -36.15 -0.28
N PRO A 157 13.16 -34.83 -0.58
CA PRO A 157 13.94 -34.13 -1.61
C PRO A 157 15.42 -33.97 -1.23
N VAL A 158 15.70 -33.91 0.05
CA VAL A 158 17.08 -33.77 0.58
C VAL A 158 17.20 -34.59 1.85
N ARG A 159 18.14 -35.53 1.87
CA ARG A 159 18.47 -36.29 3.06
C ARG A 159 19.42 -35.45 3.93
N LEU A 160 18.86 -34.81 4.96
CA LEU A 160 19.63 -34.01 5.91
C LEU A 160 19.87 -34.83 7.20
N THR A 161 21.11 -35.02 7.55
CA THR A 161 21.51 -35.48 8.86
C THR A 161 21.62 -34.29 9.81
N GLY A 162 21.59 -34.54 11.15
CA GLY A 162 21.80 -33.47 12.14
C GLY A 162 23.07 -32.64 11.90
N PRO A 163 24.24 -33.28 11.71
CA PRO A 163 25.47 -32.56 11.32
C PRO A 163 25.31 -31.73 10.05
N ALA A 164 24.68 -32.24 8.99
CA ALA A 164 24.49 -31.50 7.74
C ALA A 164 23.64 -30.25 7.91
N VAL A 165 22.67 -30.24 8.82
CA VAL A 165 21.91 -29.03 9.17
C VAL A 165 22.82 -27.93 9.74
N VAL A 166 23.70 -28.29 10.66
CA VAL A 166 24.61 -27.36 11.32
C VAL A 166 25.73 -26.90 10.40
N GLU A 167 26.30 -27.82 9.60
CA GLU A 167 27.44 -27.52 8.75
C GLU A 167 27.07 -26.82 7.43
N LEU A 168 25.86 -27.05 6.90
CA LEU A 168 25.44 -26.50 5.59
C LEU A 168 24.33 -25.48 5.70
N LEU A 169 23.22 -25.82 6.39
CA LEU A 169 22.06 -24.91 6.39
C LEU A 169 22.26 -23.69 7.31
N LEU A 170 22.86 -23.87 8.48
CA LEU A 170 23.06 -22.76 9.41
C LEU A 170 24.00 -21.69 8.83
N PRO A 171 25.19 -22.02 8.27
CA PRO A 171 26.05 -21.03 7.61
C PRO A 171 25.36 -20.36 6.42
N LEU A 172 24.62 -21.13 5.61
CA LEU A 172 23.86 -20.57 4.48
C LEU A 172 22.82 -19.55 4.96
N TRP A 173 22.05 -19.86 5.99
CA TRP A 173 21.06 -18.93 6.54
C TRP A 173 21.68 -17.69 7.14
N ILE A 174 22.79 -17.82 7.87
CA ILE A 174 23.53 -16.67 8.39
C ILE A 174 24.03 -15.79 7.24
N ALA A 175 24.63 -16.40 6.22
CA ALA A 175 25.10 -15.68 5.04
C ALA A 175 23.96 -14.95 4.31
N LEU A 176 22.80 -15.58 4.13
CA LEU A 176 21.61 -14.97 3.52
C LEU A 176 21.10 -13.80 4.36
N LEU A 177 20.97 -13.98 5.69
CA LEU A 177 20.50 -12.93 6.59
C LEU A 177 21.40 -11.69 6.54
N LEU A 178 22.72 -11.90 6.62
CA LEU A 178 23.69 -10.83 6.58
C LEU A 178 23.73 -10.16 5.20
N SER A 179 23.76 -10.95 4.12
CA SER A 179 23.83 -10.43 2.74
C SER A 179 22.58 -9.65 2.36
N VAL A 180 21.39 -10.18 2.67
CA VAL A 180 20.12 -9.49 2.36
C VAL A 180 19.99 -8.20 3.16
N GLY A 181 20.32 -8.22 4.45
CA GLY A 181 20.28 -7.01 5.29
C GLY A 181 21.24 -5.92 4.75
N TRP A 182 22.45 -6.33 4.35
CA TRP A 182 23.46 -5.39 3.83
C TRP A 182 23.09 -4.85 2.44
N LEU A 183 22.73 -5.73 1.49
CA LEU A 183 22.37 -5.35 0.11
C LEU A 183 21.14 -4.45 0.05
N ASN A 184 20.14 -4.73 0.86
CA ASN A 184 18.91 -3.95 0.88
C ASN A 184 19.01 -2.61 1.65
N ARG A 185 20.18 -2.27 2.20
CA ARG A 185 20.38 -1.03 2.96
C ARG A 185 19.32 -0.80 4.03
N GLY A 186 18.89 -1.86 4.71
CA GLY A 186 17.86 -1.81 5.75
C GLY A 186 16.44 -1.48 5.24
N SER A 187 16.16 -1.59 3.93
CA SER A 187 14.83 -1.39 3.37
C SER A 187 13.94 -2.63 3.45
N ARG A 188 14.50 -3.81 3.72
CA ARG A 188 13.78 -5.08 3.72
C ARG A 188 14.35 -6.04 4.77
N HIS A 189 13.46 -6.81 5.41
CA HIS A 189 13.84 -7.95 6.24
C HIS A 189 14.26 -9.15 5.38
N ALA A 190 15.20 -9.93 5.87
CA ALA A 190 15.63 -11.13 5.16
C ALA A 190 14.62 -12.28 5.26
N LEU A 191 14.03 -12.50 6.43
CA LEU A 191 13.07 -13.58 6.69
C LEU A 191 11.62 -13.12 6.59
N LEU A 192 11.25 -12.04 7.29
CA LEU A 192 9.86 -11.65 7.46
C LEU A 192 9.27 -10.92 6.25
N ALA A 193 10.12 -10.38 5.37
CA ALA A 193 9.64 -9.72 4.14
C ALA A 193 8.92 -10.67 3.17
N ASP A 194 9.12 -11.96 3.31
CA ASP A 194 8.51 -12.97 2.43
C ASP A 194 7.07 -13.37 2.84
N LEU A 195 6.65 -13.02 4.05
CA LEU A 195 5.32 -13.37 4.56
C LEU A 195 4.15 -12.91 3.67
N PRO A 196 4.13 -11.68 3.13
CA PRO A 196 3.14 -11.29 2.13
C PRO A 196 3.18 -12.15 0.88
N GLY A 197 4.37 -12.60 0.49
CA GLY A 197 4.59 -13.46 -0.66
C GLY A 197 3.86 -14.80 -0.58
N TRP A 198 3.58 -15.30 0.63
CA TRP A 198 2.80 -16.51 0.83
C TRP A 198 1.34 -16.33 0.44
N ALA A 199 0.73 -15.20 0.79
CA ALA A 199 -0.62 -14.87 0.34
C ALA A 199 -0.70 -14.68 -1.18
N LEU A 200 0.40 -14.23 -1.79
CA LEU A 200 0.52 -14.00 -3.23
C LEU A 200 0.88 -15.28 -4.01
N ALA A 201 1.37 -16.34 -3.36
CA ALA A 201 1.96 -17.50 -4.03
C ALA A 201 1.01 -18.14 -5.06
N VAL A 202 -0.20 -18.47 -4.66
CA VAL A 202 -1.18 -19.12 -5.54
C VAL A 202 -1.63 -18.19 -6.67
N PRO A 203 -2.15 -16.97 -6.43
CA PRO A 203 -2.64 -16.11 -7.48
C PRO A 203 -1.54 -15.65 -8.45
N LEU A 204 -0.33 -15.41 -7.97
CA LEU A 204 0.78 -15.01 -8.85
C LEU A 204 1.34 -16.20 -9.64
N ALA A 205 1.51 -17.39 -9.05
CA ALA A 205 1.91 -18.57 -9.79
C ALA A 205 0.93 -18.89 -10.92
N ALA A 206 -0.38 -18.80 -10.65
CA ALA A 206 -1.40 -18.95 -11.68
C ALA A 206 -1.27 -17.91 -12.79
N THR A 207 -0.98 -16.65 -12.45
CA THR A 207 -0.77 -15.56 -13.41
C THR A 207 0.49 -15.81 -14.27
N VAL A 208 1.61 -16.19 -13.62
CA VAL A 208 2.86 -16.49 -14.34
C VAL A 208 2.66 -17.66 -15.30
N LEU A 209 2.06 -18.76 -14.84
CA LEU A 209 1.76 -19.90 -15.68
C LEU A 209 0.83 -19.51 -16.84
N ALA A 210 -0.27 -18.80 -16.58
CA ALA A 210 -1.17 -18.32 -17.63
C ALA A 210 -0.44 -17.43 -18.66
N SER A 211 0.49 -16.59 -18.19
CA SER A 211 1.31 -15.75 -19.07
C SER A 211 2.24 -16.54 -19.96
N LEU A 212 2.71 -17.74 -19.55
CA LEU A 212 3.49 -18.63 -20.39
C LEU A 212 2.69 -19.13 -21.61
N TRP A 213 1.38 -19.24 -21.49
CA TRP A 213 0.47 -19.56 -22.60
C TRP A 213 -0.07 -18.34 -23.35
N GLY A 214 0.51 -17.15 -23.11
CA GLY A 214 0.11 -15.94 -23.81
C GLY A 214 -1.15 -15.27 -23.27
N ARG A 215 -1.73 -15.76 -22.19
CA ARG A 215 -2.87 -15.10 -21.55
C ARG A 215 -2.40 -13.88 -20.81
N VAL A 216 -2.99 -12.73 -21.11
CA VAL A 216 -2.65 -11.44 -20.54
C VAL A 216 -3.81 -10.95 -19.69
N GLN A 217 -3.53 -10.44 -18.49
CA GLN A 217 -4.55 -9.88 -17.61
C GLN A 217 -5.09 -8.57 -18.21
N PRO A 218 -6.40 -8.34 -18.18
CA PRO A 218 -6.95 -7.06 -18.63
C PRO A 218 -6.48 -5.92 -17.71
N PHE A 219 -6.25 -4.75 -18.30
CA PHE A 219 -5.94 -3.57 -17.54
C PHE A 219 -7.13 -3.18 -16.66
N ARG A 220 -6.90 -3.11 -15.35
CA ARG A 220 -7.88 -2.64 -14.36
C ARG A 220 -7.20 -1.65 -13.44
N ILE A 221 -7.80 -0.48 -13.30
CA ILE A 221 -7.33 0.54 -12.36
C ILE A 221 -7.50 0.01 -10.93
N THR A 222 -6.46 0.14 -10.12
CA THR A 222 -6.53 -0.19 -8.69
C THR A 222 -7.43 0.84 -8.01
N PRO A 223 -8.56 0.42 -7.39
CA PRO A 223 -9.42 1.36 -6.68
C PRO A 223 -8.69 1.99 -5.51
N LYS A 224 -8.92 3.28 -5.31
CA LYS A 224 -8.40 4.07 -4.20
C LYS A 224 -9.59 4.72 -3.49
N HIS A 225 -9.43 5.10 -2.23
CA HIS A 225 -10.52 5.73 -1.45
C HIS A 225 -11.74 4.83 -1.22
N ARG A 226 -11.53 3.57 -0.88
CA ARG A 226 -12.64 2.71 -0.45
C ARG A 226 -12.96 2.94 1.01
N VAL A 227 -14.19 3.34 1.30
CA VAL A 227 -14.75 3.31 2.64
C VAL A 227 -15.31 1.91 2.92
N ARG A 228 -14.85 1.25 3.98
CA ARG A 228 -15.36 -0.06 4.41
C ARG A 228 -15.90 0.07 5.82
N SER A 229 -17.16 -0.25 5.98
CA SER A 229 -17.84 -0.22 7.28
C SER A 229 -17.44 -1.36 8.22
N SER A 230 -16.92 -2.48 7.67
CA SER A 230 -16.53 -3.66 8.45
C SER A 230 -15.23 -4.28 7.95
N ALA A 231 -14.52 -4.91 8.87
CA ALA A 231 -13.39 -5.77 8.54
C ALA A 231 -13.86 -7.01 7.77
N GLY A 232 -13.03 -7.55 6.88
CA GLY A 232 -13.38 -8.75 6.12
C GLY A 232 -12.20 -9.38 5.43
N ILE A 233 -12.38 -10.61 4.97
CA ILE A 233 -11.41 -11.34 4.16
C ILE A 233 -12.06 -11.61 2.81
N ALA A 234 -11.32 -11.39 1.72
CA ALA A 234 -11.78 -11.75 0.38
C ALA A 234 -11.74 -13.29 0.22
N PRO A 235 -12.91 -13.97 0.02
CA PRO A 235 -12.94 -15.43 -0.05
C PRO A 235 -12.03 -16.02 -1.13
N VAL A 236 -11.90 -15.34 -2.26
CA VAL A 236 -11.05 -15.76 -3.38
C VAL A 236 -9.56 -15.85 -3.00
N LEU A 237 -9.10 -15.07 -2.01
CA LEU A 237 -7.74 -15.14 -1.49
C LEU A 237 -7.62 -16.13 -0.34
N ALA A 238 -8.64 -16.20 0.52
CA ALA A 238 -8.63 -17.08 1.68
C ALA A 238 -8.77 -18.55 1.31
N ALA A 239 -9.64 -18.89 0.35
CA ALA A 239 -9.94 -20.28 0.03
C ALA A 239 -8.70 -21.14 -0.29
N PRO A 240 -7.77 -20.76 -1.18
CA PRO A 240 -6.58 -21.56 -1.45
C PRO A 240 -5.66 -21.68 -0.23
N LEU A 241 -5.57 -20.64 0.60
CA LEU A 241 -4.76 -20.67 1.81
C LEU A 241 -5.38 -21.60 2.87
N VAL A 242 -6.70 -21.57 3.02
CA VAL A 242 -7.43 -22.47 3.93
C VAL A 242 -7.28 -23.92 3.48
N VAL A 243 -7.41 -24.20 2.19
CA VAL A 243 -7.20 -25.55 1.64
C VAL A 243 -5.78 -26.03 1.97
N LEU A 244 -4.76 -25.23 1.69
CA LEU A 244 -3.37 -25.58 2.01
C LEU A 244 -3.15 -25.74 3.52
N LEU A 245 -3.77 -24.91 4.34
CA LEU A 245 -3.70 -24.97 5.81
C LEU A 245 -4.27 -26.30 6.32
N VAL A 246 -5.47 -26.68 5.85
CA VAL A 246 -6.12 -27.94 6.21
C VAL A 246 -5.30 -29.14 5.75
N LEU A 247 -4.86 -29.15 4.49
CA LEU A 247 -4.03 -30.24 3.96
C LEU A 247 -2.71 -30.40 4.74
N ASN A 248 -2.03 -29.28 5.06
CA ASN A 248 -0.81 -29.35 5.87
C ASN A 248 -1.10 -29.79 7.31
N GLY A 249 -2.22 -29.39 7.92
CA GLY A 249 -2.62 -29.84 9.24
C GLY A 249 -2.87 -31.36 9.27
N LEU A 250 -3.61 -31.88 8.30
CA LEU A 250 -3.84 -33.34 8.16
C LEU A 250 -2.53 -34.08 7.91
N ASN A 251 -1.66 -33.53 7.07
CA ASN A 251 -0.34 -34.09 6.79
C ASN A 251 0.53 -34.16 8.06
N LEU A 252 0.54 -33.13 8.90
CA LEU A 252 1.27 -33.15 10.17
C LEU A 252 0.76 -34.25 11.12
N ILE A 253 -0.56 -34.42 11.22
CA ILE A 253 -1.17 -35.50 12.01
C ILE A 253 -0.70 -36.85 11.46
N TRP A 254 -0.71 -37.02 10.14
CA TRP A 254 -0.22 -38.23 9.48
C TRP A 254 1.24 -38.51 9.78
N ILE A 255 2.13 -37.53 9.65
CA ILE A 255 3.58 -37.66 9.94
C ILE A 255 3.79 -38.01 11.41
N LEU A 256 3.11 -37.38 12.36
CA LEU A 256 3.20 -37.70 13.79
C LEU A 256 2.79 -39.13 14.08
N GLY A 257 1.70 -39.61 13.48
CA GLY A 257 1.30 -41.02 13.59
C GLY A 257 2.34 -41.97 13.04
N HIS A 258 2.96 -41.66 11.89
CA HIS A 258 4.02 -42.50 11.30
C HIS A 258 5.29 -42.51 12.14
N LEU A 259 5.70 -41.38 12.70
CA LEU A 259 6.88 -41.31 13.57
C LEU A 259 6.68 -42.08 14.86
N SER A 260 5.48 -42.14 15.43
CA SER A 260 5.18 -42.94 16.65
C SER A 260 5.27 -44.45 16.41
N HIS A 261 5.20 -44.90 15.16
CA HIS A 261 5.31 -46.29 14.74
C HIS A 261 6.70 -46.65 14.14
N GLY A 262 7.74 -45.83 14.38
CA GLY A 262 9.10 -46.11 13.91
C GLY A 262 9.37 -45.65 12.45
N GLY A 263 8.68 -44.62 12.00
CA GLY A 263 8.77 -44.08 10.63
C GLY A 263 10.14 -43.54 10.20
N SER A 264 10.26 -43.24 8.92
CA SER A 264 11.52 -42.88 8.24
C SER A 264 12.18 -41.59 8.76
N ALA A 265 13.50 -41.48 8.53
CA ALA A 265 14.27 -40.25 8.83
C ALA A 265 13.73 -38.98 8.12
N GLY A 266 12.97 -39.14 7.02
CA GLY A 266 12.29 -38.03 6.34
C GLY A 266 11.14 -37.43 7.14
N GLY A 267 10.56 -38.19 8.07
CA GLY A 267 9.42 -37.71 8.87
C GLY A 267 9.74 -36.47 9.72
N TRP A 268 10.94 -36.39 10.29
CA TRP A 268 11.37 -35.22 11.06
C TRP A 268 11.50 -33.96 10.23
N LEU A 269 12.04 -34.09 9.00
CA LEU A 269 12.10 -32.96 8.05
C LEU A 269 10.70 -32.52 7.67
N GLY A 270 9.81 -33.48 7.36
CA GLY A 270 8.42 -33.23 7.06
C GLY A 270 7.65 -32.54 8.19
N LEU A 271 7.91 -32.96 9.44
CA LEU A 271 7.33 -32.35 10.63
C LEU A 271 7.77 -30.89 10.79
N LEU A 272 9.09 -30.63 10.75
CA LEU A 272 9.64 -29.28 10.89
C LEU A 272 9.13 -28.36 9.76
N TRP A 273 9.25 -28.82 8.51
CA TRP A 273 8.84 -28.01 7.36
C TRP A 273 7.33 -27.80 7.33
N GLY A 274 6.54 -28.85 7.61
CA GLY A 274 5.10 -28.75 7.71
C GLY A 274 4.63 -27.79 8.81
N ALA A 275 5.27 -27.80 9.98
CA ALA A 275 4.97 -26.88 11.07
C ALA A 275 5.27 -25.41 10.67
N LEU A 276 6.44 -25.15 10.04
CA LEU A 276 6.79 -23.82 9.55
C LEU A 276 5.83 -23.37 8.45
N THR A 277 5.43 -24.27 7.54
CA THR A 277 4.46 -23.98 6.49
C THR A 277 3.08 -23.67 7.08
N LEU A 278 2.63 -24.44 8.06
CA LEU A 278 1.36 -24.21 8.74
C LEU A 278 1.33 -22.83 9.40
N LEU A 279 2.39 -22.47 10.14
CA LEU A 279 2.52 -21.15 10.76
C LEU A 279 2.52 -20.05 9.73
N GLY A 280 3.27 -20.17 8.64
CA GLY A 280 3.33 -19.19 7.58
C GLY A 280 2.00 -19.02 6.84
N LEU A 281 1.26 -20.12 6.57
CA LEU A 281 -0.09 -20.07 5.99
C LEU A 281 -1.09 -19.39 6.91
N LEU A 282 -1.01 -19.65 8.23
CA LEU A 282 -1.84 -18.96 9.22
C LEU A 282 -1.57 -17.45 9.20
N VAL A 283 -0.30 -17.05 9.21
CA VAL A 283 0.07 -15.63 9.14
C VAL A 283 -0.38 -15.01 7.82
N ALA A 284 -0.23 -15.71 6.69
CA ALA A 284 -0.70 -15.25 5.39
C ALA A 284 -2.23 -15.06 5.35
N LEU A 285 -2.98 -15.99 5.95
CA LEU A 285 -4.44 -15.91 6.05
C LEU A 285 -4.86 -14.71 6.91
N LEU A 286 -4.22 -14.50 8.06
CA LEU A 286 -4.46 -13.33 8.90
C LEU A 286 -4.09 -12.02 8.20
N ALA A 287 -3.03 -12.01 7.38
CA ALA A 287 -2.66 -10.86 6.57
C ALA A 287 -3.69 -10.53 5.48
N CYS A 288 -4.47 -11.52 5.02
CA CYS A 288 -5.58 -11.30 4.09
C CYS A 288 -6.81 -10.62 4.73
N ARG A 289 -6.85 -10.48 6.06
CA ARG A 289 -7.95 -9.80 6.74
C ARG A 289 -7.78 -8.29 6.64
N ASP A 290 -8.59 -7.67 5.82
CA ASP A 290 -8.64 -6.22 5.69
C ASP A 290 -9.38 -5.61 6.89
N PRO A 291 -8.81 -4.60 7.57
CA PRO A 291 -9.52 -3.88 8.63
C PRO A 291 -10.67 -3.07 8.05
N ALA A 292 -11.59 -2.62 8.89
CA ALA A 292 -12.51 -1.56 8.50
C ALA A 292 -11.71 -0.35 8.01
N ALA A 293 -12.17 0.29 6.94
CA ALA A 293 -11.47 1.45 6.41
C ALA A 293 -11.54 2.57 7.45
N GLY A 294 -10.38 3.11 7.78
CA GLY A 294 -10.28 4.31 8.59
C GLY A 294 -10.45 5.56 7.74
N ASP A 295 -9.97 6.66 8.29
CA ASP A 295 -9.89 7.96 7.66
C ASP A 295 -9.38 7.86 6.21
N PRO A 296 -10.11 8.39 5.22
CA PRO A 296 -9.66 8.42 3.83
C PRO A 296 -8.40 9.26 3.64
N THR A 297 -8.11 10.16 4.57
CA THR A 297 -6.96 11.06 4.54
C THR A 297 -5.89 10.64 5.53
N PRO A 298 -4.66 10.30 5.07
CA PRO A 298 -3.60 9.88 5.96
C PRO A 298 -3.12 11.06 6.83
N TRP A 299 -2.91 10.78 8.12
CA TRP A 299 -2.25 11.70 9.03
C TRP A 299 -0.74 11.52 8.96
N LEU A 300 -0.05 12.58 8.61
CA LEU A 300 1.41 12.63 8.59
C LEU A 300 1.91 13.13 9.94
N ALA A 301 2.67 12.30 10.64
CA ALA A 301 3.34 12.72 11.86
C ALA A 301 4.38 13.79 11.51
N ILE A 302 4.26 14.95 12.15
CA ILE A 302 5.14 16.08 11.92
C ILE A 302 5.29 16.85 13.23
N SER A 303 6.40 17.51 13.44
CA SER A 303 6.59 18.39 14.59
C SER A 303 6.91 19.79 14.08
N LEU A 304 5.93 20.66 14.09
CA LEU A 304 6.05 22.01 13.56
C LEU A 304 5.51 23.03 14.56
N PRO A 305 6.25 24.13 14.84
CA PRO A 305 5.68 25.27 15.52
C PRO A 305 4.66 25.94 14.61
N ALA A 306 3.55 26.37 15.17
CA ALA A 306 2.52 27.12 14.48
C ALA A 306 1.89 28.15 15.42
N THR A 307 1.22 29.12 14.85
CA THR A 307 0.46 30.12 15.61
C THR A 307 -1.01 29.95 15.29
N LEU A 308 -1.80 29.87 16.32
CA LEU A 308 -3.24 29.79 16.25
C LEU A 308 -3.81 31.19 16.50
N MET A 309 -4.57 31.72 15.55
CA MET A 309 -5.20 33.04 15.72
C MET A 309 -6.66 32.86 16.14
N ALA A 310 -7.02 33.47 17.22
CA ALA A 310 -8.39 33.47 17.73
C ALA A 310 -8.94 34.92 17.77
N LEU A 311 -10.20 35.07 17.39
CA LEU A 311 -10.91 36.33 17.53
C LEU A 311 -11.68 36.37 18.87
N ASP A 312 -11.55 37.47 19.58
CA ASP A 312 -12.37 37.81 20.75
C ASP A 312 -13.73 38.33 20.29
N GLN A 313 -14.68 38.44 21.25
CA GLN A 313 -16.00 39.04 21.04
C GLN A 313 -15.93 40.53 20.60
N ASN A 314 -14.78 41.15 20.71
CA ASN A 314 -14.49 42.53 20.28
C ASN A 314 -13.63 42.58 19.00
N ASP A 315 -13.56 41.48 18.21
CA ASP A 315 -12.72 41.34 17.03
C ASP A 315 -11.21 41.55 17.27
N LEU A 316 -10.76 41.41 18.52
CA LEU A 316 -9.33 41.44 18.86
C LEU A 316 -8.69 40.09 18.56
N ILE A 317 -7.62 40.11 17.77
CA ILE A 317 -6.86 38.92 17.41
C ILE A 317 -5.91 38.55 18.57
N ILE A 318 -6.04 37.33 19.07
CA ILE A 318 -5.10 36.73 20.01
C ILE A 318 -4.29 35.69 19.28
N GLU A 319 -2.97 35.74 19.39
CA GLU A 319 -2.03 34.78 18.86
C GLU A 319 -1.62 33.78 19.94
N LEU A 320 -1.89 32.48 19.72
CA LEU A 320 -1.53 31.40 20.59
C LEU A 320 -0.45 30.52 19.91
N PRO A 321 0.77 30.46 20.49
CA PRO A 321 1.79 29.54 19.95
C PRO A 321 1.39 28.09 20.23
N VAL A 322 1.39 27.27 19.20
CA VAL A 322 1.01 25.85 19.30
C VAL A 322 2.04 24.96 18.59
N GLN A 323 2.10 23.70 19.02
CA GLN A 323 2.92 22.69 18.37
C GLN A 323 2.02 21.71 17.61
N VAL A 324 2.16 21.68 16.30
CA VAL A 324 1.48 20.70 15.44
C VAL A 324 2.22 19.38 15.52
N ARG A 325 1.51 18.29 15.83
CA ARG A 325 2.04 16.92 15.89
C ARG A 325 1.70 16.05 14.69
N ALA A 326 0.64 16.40 13.98
CA ALA A 326 0.24 15.70 12.75
C ALA A 326 -0.59 16.62 11.86
N LEU A 327 -0.44 16.45 10.57
CA LEU A 327 -1.20 17.13 9.52
C LEU A 327 -1.84 16.12 8.58
N SER A 328 -3.02 16.48 8.08
CA SER A 328 -3.72 15.72 7.03
C SER A 328 -4.40 16.68 6.04
N GLU A 329 -4.94 16.11 4.97
CA GLU A 329 -5.80 16.88 4.05
C GLU A 329 -7.08 17.41 4.72
N GLY A 330 -7.47 16.84 5.86
CA GLY A 330 -8.66 17.21 6.62
C GLY A 330 -8.39 18.21 7.76
N GLY A 331 -7.13 18.34 8.22
CA GLY A 331 -6.87 19.20 9.37
C GLY A 331 -5.51 19.03 10.02
N ALA A 332 -5.38 19.58 11.22
CA ALA A 332 -4.19 19.56 12.06
C ALA A 332 -4.49 19.01 13.45
N ALA A 333 -3.56 18.22 14.00
CA ALA A 333 -3.59 17.75 15.38
C ALA A 333 -2.46 18.43 16.19
N LEU A 334 -2.81 18.99 17.34
CA LEU A 334 -1.87 19.70 18.20
C LEU A 334 -1.33 18.80 19.31
N ALA A 335 -0.08 19.04 19.73
CA ALA A 335 0.55 18.32 20.85
C ALA A 335 -0.07 18.70 22.19
N ASN A 336 -0.25 20.00 22.41
CA ASN A 336 -0.92 20.57 23.58
C ASN A 336 -2.10 21.40 23.05
N PRO A 337 -3.34 20.97 23.27
CA PRO A 337 -4.47 21.81 22.95
C PRO A 337 -4.39 23.08 23.84
N ALA A 338 -4.07 24.20 23.24
CA ALA A 338 -4.25 25.47 23.92
C ALA A 338 -5.74 25.57 24.26
N ALA A 339 -6.07 25.60 25.53
CA ALA A 339 -7.41 25.92 25.94
C ALA A 339 -7.70 27.34 25.44
N LEU A 340 -8.65 27.46 24.52
CA LEU A 340 -9.13 28.76 24.11
C LEU A 340 -9.71 29.44 25.35
N PRO A 341 -9.34 30.68 25.61
CA PRO A 341 -10.00 31.43 26.66
C PRO A 341 -11.51 31.49 26.40
N PRO A 342 -12.35 31.44 27.43
CA PRO A 342 -13.79 31.52 27.26
C PRO A 342 -14.19 32.76 26.47
N GLY A 343 -15.08 32.59 25.48
CA GLY A 343 -15.58 33.71 24.67
C GLY A 343 -14.81 33.98 23.37
N HIS A 344 -13.77 33.18 23.05
CA HIS A 344 -13.02 33.34 21.80
C HIS A 344 -13.48 32.35 20.74
N THR A 345 -13.66 32.81 19.51
CA THR A 345 -13.89 32.00 18.34
C THR A 345 -12.60 31.90 17.53
N LEU A 346 -12.33 30.73 16.99
CA LEU A 346 -11.11 30.45 16.25
C LEU A 346 -11.34 30.50 14.77
N GLU A 347 -10.56 31.31 14.07
CA GLU A 347 -10.72 31.45 12.62
C GLU A 347 -9.54 30.96 11.79
N GLN A 348 -8.30 30.99 12.26
CA GLN A 348 -7.14 30.70 11.40
C GLN A 348 -5.99 30.02 12.12
N LEU A 349 -5.36 29.07 11.43
CA LEU A 349 -4.08 28.44 11.84
C LEU A 349 -2.96 28.98 10.97
N PHE A 350 -1.97 29.60 11.60
CA PHE A 350 -0.74 30.01 10.93
C PHE A 350 0.35 28.96 11.07
N HIS A 351 1.06 28.70 9.99
CA HIS A 351 2.27 27.91 10.00
C HIS A 351 3.49 28.84 9.95
N GLN A 352 4.27 28.85 11.01
CA GLN A 352 5.59 29.48 11.02
C GLN A 352 6.65 28.41 10.67
N ALA A 353 6.81 28.08 9.39
CA ALA A 353 8.04 27.43 8.94
C ALA A 353 8.94 28.49 8.31
N PRO A 354 10.23 28.50 8.61
CA PRO A 354 11.15 29.38 7.94
C PRO A 354 11.05 29.15 6.42
N ASN A 355 10.83 30.21 5.65
CA ASN A 355 10.71 30.23 4.19
C ASN A 355 9.42 29.62 3.58
N THR A 356 8.29 29.64 4.28
CA THR A 356 7.02 29.27 3.66
C THR A 356 6.09 30.46 3.54
N ASP A 357 5.77 30.87 2.30
CA ASP A 357 4.72 31.82 1.97
C ASP A 357 3.33 31.17 2.01
N LEU A 358 3.07 30.33 3.01
CA LEU A 358 1.75 29.75 3.16
C LEU A 358 0.82 30.74 3.81
N PRO A 359 -0.27 31.12 3.16
CA PRO A 359 -1.28 31.95 3.79
C PRO A 359 -1.95 31.20 4.95
N PRO A 360 -2.53 31.95 5.89
CA PRO A 360 -3.28 31.37 6.99
C PRO A 360 -4.41 30.48 6.47
N LEU A 361 -4.59 29.32 7.10
CA LEU A 361 -5.64 28.38 6.78
C LEU A 361 -6.79 28.50 7.76
N PRO A 362 -8.01 28.77 7.30
CA PRO A 362 -9.17 28.83 8.16
C PRO A 362 -9.48 27.44 8.74
N VAL A 363 -9.62 27.38 10.07
CA VAL A 363 -9.86 26.16 10.83
C VAL A 363 -11.02 26.31 11.78
N ARG A 364 -11.66 25.20 12.10
CA ARG A 364 -12.64 25.11 13.20
C ARG A 364 -12.24 24.00 14.16
N PRO A 365 -12.53 24.17 15.45
CA PRO A 365 -12.27 23.12 16.43
C PRO A 365 -13.15 21.90 16.17
N GLN A 366 -12.56 20.72 16.30
CA GLN A 366 -13.26 19.43 16.21
C GLN A 366 -12.65 18.49 17.24
N LEU A 367 -13.45 17.62 17.83
CA LEU A 367 -12.94 16.55 18.68
C LEU A 367 -12.58 15.35 17.80
N ASP A 368 -11.43 14.72 18.08
CA ASP A 368 -11.09 13.43 17.49
C ASP A 368 -11.89 12.30 18.16
N ASP A 369 -11.79 11.06 17.64
CA ASP A 369 -12.47 9.88 18.20
C ASP A 369 -12.08 9.59 19.68
N ASN A 370 -10.99 10.21 20.17
CA ASN A 370 -10.53 10.09 21.54
C ASN A 370 -10.86 11.34 22.39
N GLN A 371 -11.82 12.15 21.96
CA GLN A 371 -12.20 13.39 22.62
C GLN A 371 -11.04 14.40 22.74
N ARG A 372 -10.03 14.33 21.87
CA ARG A 372 -8.92 15.30 21.84
C ARG A 372 -9.25 16.40 20.86
N LEU A 373 -8.88 17.62 21.24
CA LEU A 373 -9.06 18.78 20.37
C LEU A 373 -8.17 18.66 19.13
N ALA A 374 -8.78 18.77 17.99
CA ALA A 374 -8.15 18.83 16.69
C ALA A 374 -8.80 19.94 15.88
N TRP A 375 -8.23 20.26 14.73
CA TRP A 375 -8.61 21.40 13.89
C TRP A 375 -8.91 20.92 12.50
N ALA A 376 -10.14 21.11 12.02
CA ALA A 376 -10.54 20.79 10.66
C ALA A 376 -10.47 22.04 9.78
N TRP A 377 -9.99 21.88 8.55
CA TRP A 377 -10.06 22.95 7.54
C TRP A 377 -11.49 23.27 7.19
N THR A 378 -11.82 24.56 7.10
CA THR A 378 -13.16 24.97 6.64
C THR A 378 -13.27 24.88 5.11
N ALA A 379 -14.49 24.91 4.59
CA ALA A 379 -14.75 24.89 3.15
C ALA A 379 -14.19 26.13 2.42
N GLU A 380 -14.00 27.23 3.13
CA GLU A 380 -13.50 28.51 2.61
C GLU A 380 -11.99 28.48 2.30
N ALA A 381 -11.30 27.37 2.71
CA ALA A 381 -9.87 27.23 2.48
C ALA A 381 -9.47 27.14 0.99
N GLY A 382 -10.37 26.77 0.08
CA GLY A 382 -10.22 26.87 -1.38
C GLY A 382 -8.81 26.72 -1.94
N HIS A 383 -8.35 27.73 -2.68
CA HIS A 383 -7.02 27.77 -3.29
C HIS A 383 -5.86 27.74 -2.27
N THR A 384 -6.07 28.26 -1.06
CA THR A 384 -5.11 28.18 0.04
C THR A 384 -4.85 26.72 0.45
N LYS A 385 -5.89 25.90 0.47
CA LYS A 385 -5.78 24.46 0.74
C LYS A 385 -4.96 23.75 -0.33
N GLU A 386 -5.11 24.07 -1.58
CA GLU A 386 -4.31 23.50 -2.68
C GLU A 386 -2.82 23.81 -2.51
N ARG A 387 -2.48 25.07 -2.20
CA ARG A 387 -1.11 25.47 -1.90
C ARG A 387 -0.54 24.72 -0.67
N PHE A 388 -1.35 24.58 0.37
CA PHE A 388 -0.99 23.82 1.55
C PHE A 388 -0.74 22.33 1.22
N LEU A 389 -1.59 21.68 0.42
CA LEU A 389 -1.40 20.30 0.01
C LEU A 389 -0.14 20.15 -0.85
N GLY A 390 0.12 21.07 -1.76
CA GLY A 390 1.37 21.12 -2.51
C GLY A 390 2.60 21.19 -1.60
N TRP A 391 2.56 22.05 -0.58
CA TRP A 391 3.61 22.13 0.42
C TRP A 391 3.68 20.85 1.30
N LEU A 392 2.54 20.35 1.80
CA LEU A 392 2.48 19.19 2.69
C LEU A 392 3.16 17.96 2.07
N TYR A 393 2.88 17.72 0.82
CA TYR A 393 3.34 16.51 0.11
C TYR A 393 4.59 16.72 -0.75
N GLY A 394 4.85 17.94 -1.23
CA GLY A 394 5.90 18.25 -2.20
C GLY A 394 7.18 18.86 -1.62
N ARG A 395 7.22 19.25 -0.32
CA ARG A 395 8.42 19.84 0.26
C ARG A 395 9.57 18.83 0.36
N PRO A 396 10.83 19.25 0.19
CA PRO A 396 11.99 18.41 0.44
C PRO A 396 11.92 17.80 1.86
N GLY A 397 12.20 16.51 1.98
CA GLY A 397 12.16 15.80 3.27
C GLY A 397 10.76 15.52 3.82
N ALA A 398 9.66 15.82 3.07
CA ALA A 398 8.29 15.44 3.48
C ALA A 398 8.15 13.92 3.70
N TRP A 399 8.93 13.14 2.99
CA TRP A 399 8.90 11.67 3.00
C TRP A 399 10.24 11.12 3.50
N PRO A 400 10.47 11.06 4.82
CA PRO A 400 11.72 10.56 5.36
C PRO A 400 11.94 9.09 4.99
N GLU A 401 13.21 8.71 4.87
CA GLU A 401 13.56 7.31 4.72
C GLU A 401 13.15 6.51 5.95
N ARG A 402 12.54 5.36 5.73
CA ARG A 402 12.18 4.41 6.79
C ARG A 402 13.13 3.23 6.74
N LEU A 403 13.75 2.94 7.88
CA LEU A 403 14.53 1.71 8.02
C LEU A 403 13.65 0.59 8.58
N ALA A 404 13.81 -0.61 8.05
CA ALA A 404 13.18 -1.79 8.62
C ALA A 404 13.73 -2.00 10.04
N PRO A 405 12.87 -2.25 11.03
CA PRO A 405 13.36 -2.59 12.37
C PRO A 405 14.16 -3.90 12.32
N PRO A 406 15.06 -4.16 13.29
CA PRO A 406 15.77 -5.44 13.34
C PRO A 406 14.82 -6.65 13.33
N GLU A 407 15.22 -7.75 12.70
CA GLU A 407 14.41 -8.98 12.53
C GLU A 407 13.74 -9.45 13.83
N TRP A 408 14.50 -9.45 14.95
CA TRP A 408 13.98 -9.88 16.24
C TRP A 408 12.86 -8.98 16.79
N ARG A 409 12.92 -7.66 16.53
CA ARG A 409 11.84 -6.73 16.91
C ARG A 409 10.60 -6.93 16.06
N ALA A 410 10.80 -7.15 14.76
CA ALA A 410 9.72 -7.43 13.84
C ALA A 410 9.04 -8.77 14.17
N LEU A 411 9.82 -9.81 14.48
CA LEU A 411 9.30 -11.09 14.93
C LEU A 411 8.53 -10.96 16.26
N GLY A 412 9.08 -10.23 17.23
CA GLY A 412 8.40 -9.96 18.50
C GLY A 412 7.09 -9.19 18.33
N ALA A 413 7.03 -8.24 17.37
CA ALA A 413 5.80 -7.53 17.04
C ALA A 413 4.76 -8.45 16.39
N LEU A 414 5.18 -9.32 15.48
CA LEU A 414 4.33 -10.33 14.86
C LEU A 414 3.76 -11.31 15.90
N LEU A 415 4.60 -11.87 16.75
CA LEU A 415 4.17 -12.82 17.79
C LEU A 415 3.17 -12.19 18.76
N ARG A 416 3.44 -10.97 19.23
CA ARG A 416 2.48 -10.22 20.05
C ARG A 416 1.14 -10.06 19.35
N ARG A 417 1.16 -9.83 18.06
CA ARG A 417 -0.05 -9.63 17.26
C ARG A 417 -0.84 -10.93 17.07
N LEU A 418 -0.16 -12.06 16.94
CA LEU A 418 -0.79 -13.37 16.86
C LEU A 418 -1.47 -13.77 18.17
N ILE A 419 -0.85 -13.42 19.31
CA ILE A 419 -1.39 -13.73 20.66
C ILE A 419 -2.53 -12.78 21.04
N SER A 420 -2.47 -11.52 20.60
CA SER A 420 -3.45 -10.48 20.95
C SER A 420 -4.04 -9.82 19.70
N PRO A 421 -4.90 -10.51 18.95
CA PRO A 421 -5.45 -10.00 17.69
C PRO A 421 -6.41 -8.80 17.87
N GLY A 422 -6.90 -8.55 19.08
CA GLY A 422 -7.84 -7.46 19.40
C GLY A 422 -7.25 -6.06 19.52
N TRP A 423 -5.93 -5.90 19.41
CA TRP A 423 -5.24 -4.62 19.58
C TRP A 423 -5.28 -3.71 18.35
N GLU A 424 -6.27 -3.86 17.48
CA GLU A 424 -6.46 -3.02 16.29
C GLU A 424 -6.90 -1.58 16.59
N GLN A 425 -7.27 -1.30 17.80
CA GLN A 425 -7.62 0.04 18.25
C GLN A 425 -6.38 0.79 18.77
N ARG A 426 -5.40 1.05 17.88
CA ARG A 426 -4.67 2.31 18.10
C ARG A 426 -5.68 3.43 17.83
N PRO A 427 -5.75 4.44 18.72
CA PRO A 427 -6.55 5.60 18.43
C PRO A 427 -6.04 6.17 17.10
N ARG A 428 -6.80 5.95 16.05
CA ARG A 428 -6.59 6.63 14.78
C ARG A 428 -6.98 8.07 15.07
N LEU A 429 -6.14 9.02 14.71
CA LEU A 429 -6.57 10.38 14.52
C LEU A 429 -7.50 10.37 13.30
N SER A 430 -8.72 9.92 13.45
CA SER A 430 -9.74 10.04 12.43
C SER A 430 -10.53 11.29 12.72
N LEU A 431 -10.10 12.39 12.13
CA LEU A 431 -10.97 13.52 11.90
C LEU A 431 -11.76 13.19 10.63
N VAL A 432 -12.80 12.39 10.78
CA VAL A 432 -13.81 12.30 9.75
C VAL A 432 -14.55 13.63 9.79
N PRO A 433 -14.56 14.44 8.70
CA PRO A 433 -15.50 15.52 8.62
C PRO A 433 -16.88 14.85 8.70
N GLN A 434 -17.57 15.00 9.82
CA GLN A 434 -19.01 14.72 9.79
C GLN A 434 -19.56 15.61 8.69
N GLN A 435 -20.01 15.00 7.61
CA GLN A 435 -20.86 15.70 6.68
C GLN A 435 -21.95 16.31 7.54
N LEU A 436 -21.99 17.63 7.59
CA LEU A 436 -23.07 18.38 8.24
C LEU A 436 -24.33 17.89 7.57
N VAL A 437 -25.02 16.94 8.18
CA VAL A 437 -26.44 16.75 7.97
C VAL A 437 -27.04 18.09 8.36
N PRO A 438 -27.69 18.82 7.44
CA PRO A 438 -28.36 20.06 7.81
C PRO A 438 -29.29 19.72 8.96
N GLN A 439 -29.03 20.23 10.16
CA GLN A 439 -30.02 20.14 11.21
C GLN A 439 -31.26 20.85 10.70
N PRO A 440 -32.44 20.20 10.73
CA PRO A 440 -33.67 20.91 10.41
C PRO A 440 -33.73 22.15 11.31
N ALA A 441 -33.97 23.29 10.70
CA ALA A 441 -34.10 24.56 11.42
C ALA A 441 -35.09 24.35 12.57
N PRO A 442 -34.77 24.85 13.78
CA PRO A 442 -35.72 24.75 14.90
C PRO A 442 -37.03 25.44 14.47
N ASP A 443 -38.13 24.64 14.50
CA ASP A 443 -39.46 25.14 14.27
C ASP A 443 -39.69 26.35 15.16
N ARG A 444 -39.75 27.54 14.52
CA ARG A 444 -40.28 28.73 15.16
C ARG A 444 -41.75 28.48 15.42
N CYS A 445 -42.07 28.04 16.60
CA CYS A 445 -43.42 28.07 17.13
C CYS A 445 -43.84 29.54 17.18
N GLY A 446 -44.57 29.96 16.18
CA GLY A 446 -45.16 31.29 16.06
C GLY A 446 -46.68 31.14 15.95
N SER A 447 -47.33 31.42 17.03
CA SER A 447 -48.77 31.60 17.21
C SER A 447 -49.45 32.39 16.13
N GLY A 448 -50.59 31.96 15.67
CA GLY A 448 -51.63 32.91 15.29
C GLY A 448 -52.35 32.68 13.96
N ASN A 449 -53.50 32.09 14.09
CA ASN A 449 -54.83 32.47 13.53
C ASN A 449 -55.20 32.15 12.07
N ARG A 450 -56.16 31.25 12.05
CA ARG A 450 -57.37 31.09 11.20
C ARG A 450 -57.58 31.98 9.94
N SER A 451 -57.88 31.30 8.87
CA SER A 451 -59.16 31.33 8.06
C SER A 451 -58.81 30.98 6.63
N GLY A 452 -59.23 29.86 6.08
CA GLY A 452 -60.51 29.75 5.42
C GLY A 452 -60.37 29.80 3.89
N ARG A 453 -60.77 28.64 3.28
CA ARG A 453 -61.22 28.48 1.88
C ARG A 453 -60.28 27.76 0.91
N SER A 454 -60.63 26.54 0.70
CA SER A 454 -60.58 25.78 -0.58
C SER A 454 -61.74 26.24 -1.50
N PRO A 455 -61.91 25.85 -2.76
CA PRO A 455 -61.17 24.93 -3.62
C PRO A 455 -61.14 25.38 -5.13
N ALA A 456 -60.74 24.45 -5.96
CA ALA A 456 -61.04 24.24 -7.39
C ALA A 456 -59.89 24.60 -8.38
N SER A 457 -59.38 23.60 -9.01
CA SER A 457 -59.74 22.88 -10.25
C SER A 457 -58.92 23.25 -11.46
N ALA A 458 -58.43 22.18 -12.13
CA ALA A 458 -58.33 21.99 -13.58
C ALA A 458 -57.22 22.76 -14.31
N SER A 459 -56.46 22.21 -15.14
CA SER A 459 -56.54 21.26 -16.24
C SER A 459 -55.21 21.38 -17.04
N GLN A 460 -54.70 20.25 -17.41
CA GLN A 460 -54.42 19.80 -18.79
C GLN A 460 -53.48 20.66 -19.67
N ALA A 461 -52.57 19.95 -20.16
CA ALA A 461 -52.24 19.64 -21.58
C ALA A 461 -50.89 20.16 -22.04
N GLU A 462 -50.19 19.24 -22.54
CA GLU A 462 -49.65 18.96 -23.89
C GLU A 462 -48.15 19.20 -24.06
N SER A 463 -47.54 18.08 -24.39
CA SER A 463 -46.33 18.06 -25.22
C SER A 463 -46.71 18.32 -26.69
N PRO A 464 -45.80 18.74 -27.56
CA PRO A 464 -45.23 17.75 -28.48
C PRO A 464 -43.76 17.93 -28.92
N THR A 465 -43.16 16.79 -29.19
CA THR A 465 -42.36 16.41 -30.38
C THR A 465 -41.83 17.51 -31.29
N ASP A 466 -40.55 17.52 -31.70
CA ASP A 466 -40.08 16.84 -32.92
C ASP A 466 -38.66 17.28 -33.32
N ARG A 467 -37.84 16.31 -33.78
CA ARG A 467 -36.86 16.31 -34.87
C ARG A 467 -35.86 17.49 -34.99
N GLY A 468 -34.58 17.23 -35.17
CA GLY A 468 -33.92 16.57 -36.21
C GLY A 468 -32.52 17.14 -36.48
N SER A 469 -31.63 16.28 -36.77
CA SER A 469 -30.49 16.32 -37.69
C SER A 469 -29.48 17.49 -37.66
N ARG A 470 -28.27 17.23 -37.30
CA ARG A 470 -27.11 17.02 -38.18
C ARG A 470 -25.90 16.66 -37.34
#